data_0a16a06dd2aa6d01d2b3ed9e651d0e7e
#
_entry.id   0a16a06dd2aa6d01d2b3ed9e651d0e7e
#
_cell.length_a   1.000
_cell.length_b   1.000
_cell.length_c   1.000
_cell.angle_alpha   90.00
_cell.angle_beta   90.00
_cell.angle_gamma   90.00
#
_symmetry.space_group_name_H-M   'P 1'
#
loop_
_entity.id
_entity.type
_entity.pdbx_description
1 polymer ?
#
loop_
_entity_poly.entity_id
_entity_poly.type
_entity_poly.pdbx_seq_one_letter_code
_entity_poly.pdbx_strand_id
1 'polypeptide(L)'
;MKHAFQMAAAICLAAAIALGGNGQTVDAAVQWGQVQWKQGMIGKVVILRDTPLYRLNGAAWQTAMTAKQGREYRVYSQKRAGGAVYYSLGGGLYAKQGDAIQYVPFTKDELLALVARSLKGQYILQAGNESVPFVIERQKGNRLFGWYLYGQNMSLPLEGRIDGATVTLSIFFNDNAEAIADSISYLKAYNVPKEEIEKIAEQLANSGDYAMQLQFSITNSPEQFAGQFRFLDLYLNDRYDVVKMTLGQPMDVTVKKND
;
A
#
# COMPACT_ATOMS: atom_id res chain seq x y z
N MET A 1 -24.87 17.94 28.96
CA MET A 1 -24.71 16.57 28.41
C MET A 1 -23.62 16.64 27.33
N LYS A 2 -22.57 15.86 27.43
CA LYS A 2 -21.53 15.81 26.39
C LYS A 2 -22.07 14.97 25.23
N HIS A 3 -22.45 15.60 24.15
CA HIS A 3 -22.83 14.87 22.95
C HIS A 3 -21.53 14.43 22.23
N ALA A 4 -21.19 13.15 22.38
CA ALA A 4 -20.18 12.53 21.53
C ALA A 4 -20.88 12.11 20.24
N PHE A 5 -20.59 12.80 19.14
CA PHE A 5 -21.05 12.42 17.82
C PHE A 5 -19.98 11.50 17.22
N GLN A 6 -20.25 10.20 17.20
CA GLN A 6 -19.47 9.29 16.39
C GLN A 6 -19.88 9.49 14.93
N MET A 7 -18.93 9.88 14.08
CA MET A 7 -19.10 9.81 12.63
C MET A 7 -19.29 8.34 12.24
N ALA A 8 -20.51 7.86 12.28
CA ALA A 8 -20.89 6.76 11.43
C ALA A 8 -21.02 7.36 10.03
N ALA A 9 -19.92 7.38 9.28
CA ALA A 9 -19.99 7.72 7.88
C ALA A 9 -20.94 6.72 7.24
N ALA A 10 -22.15 7.18 6.91
CA ALA A 10 -23.02 6.47 6.01
C ALA A 10 -22.31 6.54 4.64
N ILE A 11 -21.44 5.56 4.39
CA ILE A 11 -20.87 5.34 3.08
C ILE A 11 -22.02 4.85 2.22
N CYS A 12 -22.77 5.79 1.63
CA CYS A 12 -23.74 5.47 0.59
C CYS A 12 -22.97 5.06 -0.65
N LEU A 13 -22.71 3.77 -0.76
CA LEU A 13 -22.11 3.21 -1.96
C LEU A 13 -23.19 2.92 -2.99
N ALA A 14 -23.28 3.69 -4.03
CA ALA A 14 -23.97 3.33 -5.24
C ALA A 14 -23.03 3.47 -6.43
N ALA A 15 -22.93 2.42 -7.17
CA ALA A 15 -22.41 2.28 -8.52
C ALA A 15 -21.00 1.76 -8.70
N ALA A 16 -20.96 0.53 -9.18
CA ALA A 16 -19.84 -0.03 -9.92
C ALA A 16 -19.54 0.87 -11.13
N ILE A 17 -18.46 1.63 -11.07
CA ILE A 17 -17.93 2.31 -12.24
C ILE A 17 -17.14 1.26 -13.01
N ALA A 18 -17.67 0.82 -14.14
CA ALA A 18 -16.90 0.16 -15.17
C ALA A 18 -15.93 1.22 -15.72
N LEU A 19 -14.73 1.32 -15.14
CA LEU A 19 -13.63 2.08 -15.71
C LEU A 19 -13.12 1.32 -16.93
N GLY A 20 -13.82 1.45 -18.04
CA GLY A 20 -13.34 1.11 -19.37
C GLY A 20 -12.28 2.11 -19.80
N GLY A 21 -11.08 1.99 -19.28
CA GLY A 21 -9.92 2.73 -19.70
C GLY A 21 -8.83 1.72 -20.02
N ASN A 22 -8.62 1.43 -21.32
CA ASN A 22 -7.44 0.72 -21.84
C ASN A 22 -6.17 1.57 -21.66
N GLY A 23 -5.82 1.86 -20.41
CA GLY A 23 -4.51 2.34 -20.04
C GLY A 23 -3.73 1.16 -19.49
N GLN A 24 -2.98 0.45 -20.33
CA GLN A 24 -1.90 -0.41 -19.83
C GLN A 24 -0.94 0.50 -19.06
N THR A 25 -1.11 0.62 -17.77
CA THR A 25 -0.05 1.08 -16.89
C THR A 25 1.00 -0.01 -16.95
N VAL A 26 2.02 0.20 -17.77
CA VAL A 26 3.25 -0.59 -17.72
C VAL A 26 3.77 -0.39 -16.30
N ASP A 27 3.49 -1.35 -15.43
CA ASP A 27 4.02 -1.41 -14.08
C ASP A 27 5.55 -1.32 -14.24
N ALA A 28 6.12 -0.21 -13.79
CA ALA A 28 7.56 0.01 -13.95
C ALA A 28 8.25 -1.07 -13.11
N ALA A 29 8.59 -2.15 -13.78
CA ALA A 29 9.15 -3.34 -13.17
C ALA A 29 10.31 -2.95 -12.26
N VAL A 30 10.20 -3.22 -10.97
CA VAL A 30 11.23 -2.87 -10.01
C VAL A 30 12.49 -3.66 -10.31
N GLN A 31 13.53 -2.96 -10.81
CA GLN A 31 14.83 -3.55 -11.15
C GLN A 31 15.76 -3.54 -9.94
N TRP A 32 16.43 -4.68 -9.70
CA TRP A 32 17.48 -4.83 -8.72
C TRP A 32 18.75 -5.40 -9.39
N GLY A 33 19.53 -4.55 -9.96
CA GLY A 33 20.61 -4.94 -10.89
C GLY A 33 20.02 -5.44 -12.21
N GLN A 34 20.42 -6.64 -12.65
CA GLN A 34 19.90 -7.26 -13.87
C GLN A 34 18.58 -8.03 -13.65
N VAL A 35 18.16 -8.24 -12.40
CA VAL A 35 16.94 -8.98 -12.11
C VAL A 35 15.79 -8.04 -11.80
N GLN A 36 14.65 -8.34 -12.39
CA GLN A 36 13.39 -7.72 -12.00
C GLN A 36 12.90 -8.36 -10.70
N TRP A 37 12.50 -7.55 -9.74
CA TRP A 37 11.88 -8.06 -8.53
C TRP A 37 10.59 -8.83 -8.88
N LYS A 38 10.38 -9.95 -8.20
CA LYS A 38 9.14 -10.73 -8.24
C LYS A 38 8.80 -11.20 -6.83
N GLN A 39 7.51 -11.33 -6.60
CA GLN A 39 7.00 -11.87 -5.34
C GLN A 39 7.64 -13.23 -5.00
N GLY A 40 7.93 -13.44 -3.73
CA GLY A 40 8.56 -14.67 -3.24
C GLY A 40 10.07 -14.73 -3.39
N MET A 41 10.72 -13.72 -3.98
CA MET A 41 12.19 -13.63 -3.98
C MET A 41 12.71 -13.39 -2.56
N ILE A 42 13.78 -14.10 -2.21
CA ILE A 42 14.51 -13.92 -0.95
C ILE A 42 15.90 -13.28 -1.15
N GLY A 43 16.31 -13.08 -2.39
CA GLY A 43 17.61 -12.53 -2.75
C GLY A 43 17.93 -12.74 -4.23
N LYS A 44 19.17 -12.50 -4.60
CA LYS A 44 19.73 -12.84 -5.91
C LYS A 44 21.06 -13.56 -5.80
N VAL A 45 21.43 -14.28 -6.84
CA VAL A 45 22.76 -14.83 -7.05
C VAL A 45 23.42 -14.07 -8.19
N VAL A 46 24.63 -13.59 -7.95
CA VAL A 46 25.55 -13.01 -8.95
C VAL A 46 26.55 -14.09 -9.35
N ILE A 47 26.73 -14.33 -10.63
CA ILE A 47 27.71 -15.30 -11.15
C ILE A 47 29.06 -14.61 -11.28
N LEU A 48 30.00 -15.02 -10.45
CA LEU A 48 31.37 -14.46 -10.42
C LEU A 48 32.30 -15.11 -11.44
N ARG A 49 32.03 -16.38 -11.79
CA ARG A 49 32.74 -17.17 -12.82
C ARG A 49 31.76 -18.14 -13.45
N ASP A 50 31.99 -18.55 -14.70
CA ASP A 50 31.17 -19.57 -15.37
C ASP A 50 31.00 -20.78 -14.45
N THR A 51 29.74 -21.19 -14.20
CA THR A 51 29.42 -22.22 -13.23
C THR A 51 28.20 -23.03 -13.66
N PRO A 52 28.16 -24.34 -13.36
CA PRO A 52 27.00 -25.17 -13.67
C PRO A 52 25.80 -24.76 -12.81
N LEU A 53 24.62 -24.73 -13.45
CA LEU A 53 23.32 -24.74 -12.78
C LEU A 53 22.76 -26.17 -12.83
N TYR A 54 22.01 -26.51 -11.80
CA TYR A 54 21.54 -27.85 -11.57
C TYR A 54 20.02 -27.96 -11.64
N ARG A 55 19.53 -29.13 -11.96
CA ARG A 55 18.15 -29.58 -11.71
C ARG A 55 18.16 -30.76 -10.78
N LEU A 56 17.13 -30.88 -9.96
CA LEU A 56 16.89 -32.05 -9.13
C LEU A 56 16.03 -33.03 -9.93
N ASN A 57 16.57 -34.21 -10.20
CA ASN A 57 15.85 -35.31 -10.84
C ASN A 57 15.76 -36.46 -9.83
N GLY A 58 14.58 -36.66 -9.22
CA GLY A 58 14.42 -37.48 -8.04
C GLY A 58 15.30 -37.00 -6.89
N ALA A 59 16.26 -37.81 -6.44
CA ALA A 59 17.24 -37.44 -5.40
C ALA A 59 18.60 -36.97 -5.97
N ALA A 60 18.79 -37.03 -7.28
CA ALA A 60 20.06 -36.73 -7.93
C ALA A 60 20.13 -35.31 -8.50
N TRP A 61 21.25 -34.63 -8.28
CA TRP A 61 21.55 -33.32 -8.88
C TRP A 61 22.20 -33.54 -10.26
N GLN A 62 21.60 -33.02 -11.29
CA GLN A 62 22.10 -33.05 -12.66
C GLN A 62 22.41 -31.65 -13.17
N THR A 63 23.56 -31.52 -13.87
CA THR A 63 23.88 -30.24 -14.54
C THR A 63 22.87 -30.00 -15.66
N ALA A 64 22.20 -28.86 -15.60
CA ALA A 64 21.18 -28.44 -16.56
C ALA A 64 21.75 -27.49 -17.61
N MET A 65 22.60 -26.56 -17.21
CA MET A 65 23.23 -25.58 -18.08
C MET A 65 24.41 -24.91 -17.37
N THR A 66 25.20 -24.11 -18.11
CA THR A 66 26.24 -23.25 -17.55
C THR A 66 25.77 -21.82 -17.49
N ALA A 67 25.77 -21.23 -16.29
CA ALA A 67 25.56 -19.81 -16.08
C ALA A 67 26.85 -19.06 -16.41
N LYS A 68 26.74 -17.95 -17.15
CA LYS A 68 27.87 -17.12 -17.55
C LYS A 68 28.21 -16.07 -16.49
N GLN A 69 29.50 -15.77 -16.36
CA GLN A 69 29.99 -14.70 -15.51
C GLN A 69 29.23 -13.39 -15.73
N GLY A 70 28.96 -12.65 -14.67
CA GLY A 70 28.27 -11.37 -14.68
C GLY A 70 26.73 -11.47 -14.76
N ARG A 71 26.18 -12.67 -14.96
CA ARG A 71 24.72 -12.86 -14.95
C ARG A 71 24.19 -12.86 -13.51
N GLU A 72 22.99 -12.35 -13.35
CA GLU A 72 22.25 -12.35 -12.09
C GLU A 72 20.98 -13.18 -12.21
N TYR A 73 20.64 -13.91 -11.16
CA TYR A 73 19.44 -14.76 -11.09
C TYR A 73 18.68 -14.49 -9.81
N ARG A 74 17.35 -14.52 -9.89
CA ARG A 74 16.47 -14.44 -8.71
C ARG A 74 16.64 -15.67 -7.84
N VAL A 75 16.54 -15.51 -6.53
CA VAL A 75 16.52 -16.61 -5.57
C VAL A 75 15.19 -16.62 -4.83
N TYR A 76 14.53 -17.76 -4.82
CA TYR A 76 13.23 -17.96 -4.19
C TYR A 76 13.28 -18.81 -2.91
N SER A 77 14.28 -19.67 -2.79
CA SER A 77 14.49 -20.48 -1.60
C SER A 77 15.91 -21.02 -1.54
N GLN A 78 16.27 -21.59 -0.39
CA GLN A 78 17.51 -22.32 -0.18
C GLN A 78 17.19 -23.76 0.18
N LYS A 79 17.97 -24.70 -0.36
CA LYS A 79 17.88 -26.13 -0.06
C LYS A 79 19.25 -26.64 0.35
N ARG A 80 19.33 -27.39 1.46
CA ARG A 80 20.54 -28.06 1.87
C ARG A 80 20.48 -29.53 1.45
N ALA A 81 21.52 -30.01 0.80
CA ALA A 81 21.63 -31.39 0.37
C ALA A 81 23.11 -31.81 0.27
N GLY A 82 23.46 -32.96 0.83
CA GLY A 82 24.84 -33.50 0.79
C GLY A 82 25.90 -32.54 1.35
N GLY A 83 25.55 -31.77 2.42
CA GLY A 83 26.47 -30.80 3.00
C GLY A 83 26.61 -29.47 2.22
N ALA A 84 25.97 -29.36 1.06
CA ALA A 84 26.00 -28.14 0.23
C ALA A 84 24.68 -27.38 0.30
N VAL A 85 24.75 -26.06 0.08
CA VAL A 85 23.57 -25.20 -0.09
C VAL A 85 23.30 -24.96 -1.57
N TYR A 86 22.06 -25.06 -1.95
CA TYR A 86 21.55 -24.80 -3.31
C TYR A 86 20.52 -23.69 -3.26
N TYR A 87 20.67 -22.68 -4.09
CA TYR A 87 19.75 -21.56 -4.26
C TYR A 87 18.79 -21.84 -5.39
N SER A 88 17.49 -21.88 -5.12
CA SER A 88 16.45 -22.05 -6.14
C SER A 88 16.29 -20.77 -6.95
N LEU A 89 16.52 -20.88 -8.26
CA LEU A 89 16.47 -19.74 -9.20
C LEU A 89 15.11 -19.62 -9.94
N GLY A 90 14.17 -20.49 -9.62
CA GLY A 90 12.94 -20.67 -10.37
C GLY A 90 13.09 -21.60 -11.56
N GLY A 91 11.95 -22.05 -12.14
CA GLY A 91 11.95 -22.98 -13.27
C GLY A 91 12.65 -24.34 -13.00
N GLY A 92 12.79 -24.74 -11.74
CA GLY A 92 13.48 -25.97 -11.34
C GLY A 92 15.02 -25.90 -11.44
N LEU A 93 15.58 -24.71 -11.63
CA LEU A 93 17.03 -24.48 -11.67
C LEU A 93 17.57 -24.10 -10.28
N TYR A 94 18.80 -24.54 -10.02
CA TYR A 94 19.51 -24.29 -8.77
C TYR A 94 20.97 -23.91 -9.02
N ALA A 95 21.48 -22.95 -8.25
CA ALA A 95 22.90 -22.64 -8.16
C ALA A 95 23.46 -23.23 -6.86
N LYS A 96 24.57 -23.97 -6.95
CA LYS A 96 25.26 -24.50 -5.78
C LYS A 96 26.14 -23.42 -5.17
N GLN A 97 26.09 -23.22 -3.86
CA GLN A 97 26.95 -22.30 -3.14
C GLN A 97 28.43 -22.68 -3.34
N GLY A 98 29.26 -21.68 -3.59
CA GLY A 98 30.70 -21.81 -3.79
C GLY A 98 31.31 -20.52 -4.30
N ASP A 99 32.64 -20.49 -4.51
CA ASP A 99 33.40 -19.30 -4.91
C ASP A 99 33.05 -18.73 -6.29
N ALA A 100 32.31 -19.50 -7.10
CA ALA A 100 31.87 -19.06 -8.42
C ALA A 100 30.58 -18.21 -8.40
N ILE A 101 29.92 -18.12 -7.23
CA ILE A 101 28.69 -17.35 -7.08
C ILE A 101 28.72 -16.53 -5.79
N GLN A 102 28.04 -15.40 -5.82
CA GLN A 102 27.76 -14.57 -4.64
C GLN A 102 26.25 -14.55 -4.42
N TYR A 103 25.80 -15.03 -3.27
CA TYR A 103 24.42 -14.84 -2.85
C TYR A 103 24.29 -13.48 -2.16
N VAL A 104 23.36 -12.67 -2.64
CA VAL A 104 23.01 -11.36 -2.09
C VAL A 104 21.57 -11.48 -1.56
N PRO A 105 21.38 -11.62 -0.23
CA PRO A 105 20.05 -11.64 0.35
C PRO A 105 19.41 -10.26 0.23
N PHE A 106 18.10 -10.19 0.21
CA PHE A 106 17.42 -8.94 0.55
C PHE A 106 17.62 -8.65 2.02
N THR A 107 18.04 -7.44 2.31
CA THR A 107 17.83 -6.88 3.64
C THR A 107 16.34 -6.51 3.80
N LYS A 108 15.86 -6.48 5.03
CA LYS A 108 14.49 -6.06 5.31
C LYS A 108 14.21 -4.67 4.72
N ASP A 109 15.17 -3.75 4.84
CA ASP A 109 15.03 -2.38 4.36
C ASP A 109 15.04 -2.29 2.83
N GLU A 110 15.88 -3.08 2.15
CA GLU A 110 15.86 -3.17 0.68
C GLU A 110 14.55 -3.78 0.17
N LEU A 111 14.04 -4.83 0.81
CA LEU A 111 12.76 -5.42 0.45
C LEU A 111 11.62 -4.39 0.62
N LEU A 112 11.60 -3.67 1.74
CA LEU A 112 10.62 -2.62 1.99
C LEU A 112 10.73 -1.48 0.98
N ALA A 113 11.95 -1.04 0.66
CA ALA A 113 12.18 -0.02 -0.36
C ALA A 113 11.74 -0.46 -1.76
N LEU A 114 11.89 -1.74 -2.09
CA LEU A 114 11.45 -2.32 -3.36
C LEU A 114 9.94 -2.41 -3.46
N VAL A 115 9.28 -2.89 -2.40
CA VAL A 115 7.82 -2.96 -2.33
C VAL A 115 7.22 -1.55 -2.32
N ALA A 116 7.85 -0.61 -1.60
CA ALA A 116 7.42 0.78 -1.58
C ALA A 116 7.54 1.47 -2.95
N ARG A 117 8.51 1.09 -3.79
CA ARG A 117 8.61 1.60 -5.17
C ARG A 117 7.47 1.13 -6.07
N SER A 118 6.81 0.04 -5.72
CA SER A 118 5.70 -0.55 -6.48
C SER A 118 4.32 -0.07 -6.02
N LEU A 119 4.24 0.89 -5.09
CA LEU A 119 2.95 1.36 -4.55
C LEU A 119 2.16 2.28 -5.49
N LYS A 120 2.70 2.68 -6.64
CA LYS A 120 1.91 3.39 -7.65
C LYS A 120 0.87 2.44 -8.24
N GLY A 121 -0.37 2.90 -8.38
CA GLY A 121 -1.42 2.09 -8.97
C GLY A 121 -2.80 2.43 -8.43
N GLN A 122 -3.78 1.69 -8.90
CA GLN A 122 -5.15 1.73 -8.42
C GLN A 122 -5.33 0.70 -7.31
N TYR A 123 -6.14 1.04 -6.32
CA TYR A 123 -6.40 0.19 -5.17
C TYR A 123 -7.87 0.20 -4.81
N ILE A 124 -8.31 -0.85 -4.17
CA ILE A 124 -9.62 -0.96 -3.56
C ILE A 124 -9.42 -1.19 -2.05
N LEU A 125 -9.92 -0.26 -1.26
CA LEU A 125 -10.11 -0.42 0.17
C LEU A 125 -11.40 -1.21 0.40
N GLN A 126 -11.33 -2.31 1.11
CA GLN A 126 -12.47 -3.13 1.48
C GLN A 126 -12.71 -3.08 2.98
N ALA A 127 -13.86 -2.56 3.40
CA ALA A 127 -14.31 -2.46 4.77
C ALA A 127 -15.67 -3.16 4.91
N GLY A 128 -15.68 -4.39 5.43
CA GLY A 128 -16.89 -5.22 5.43
C GLY A 128 -17.41 -5.46 4.01
N ASN A 129 -18.65 -5.05 3.75
CA ASN A 129 -19.29 -5.17 2.42
C ASN A 129 -19.03 -3.97 1.50
N GLU A 130 -18.32 -2.98 1.96
CA GLU A 130 -18.06 -1.76 1.23
C GLU A 130 -16.70 -1.78 0.55
N SER A 131 -16.65 -1.22 -0.65
CA SER A 131 -15.44 -1.14 -1.46
C SER A 131 -15.24 0.28 -1.94
N VAL A 132 -14.08 0.85 -1.62
CA VAL A 132 -13.77 2.22 -1.98
C VAL A 132 -12.49 2.26 -2.79
N PRO A 133 -12.55 2.77 -4.02
CA PRO A 133 -11.36 2.89 -4.85
C PRO A 133 -10.52 4.10 -4.44
N PHE A 134 -9.20 3.95 -4.54
CA PHE A 134 -8.25 5.04 -4.46
C PHE A 134 -7.07 4.81 -5.39
N VAL A 135 -6.35 5.85 -5.71
CA VAL A 135 -5.21 5.82 -6.64
C VAL A 135 -3.99 6.42 -5.96
N ILE A 136 -2.86 5.71 -5.97
CA ILE A 136 -1.55 6.30 -5.70
C ILE A 136 -0.91 6.65 -7.05
N GLU A 137 -0.97 7.92 -7.40
CA GLU A 137 -0.55 8.42 -8.70
C GLU A 137 0.95 8.68 -8.75
N ARG A 138 1.51 9.21 -7.67
CA ARG A 138 2.90 9.64 -7.60
C ARG A 138 3.53 9.25 -6.27
N GLN A 139 4.76 8.77 -6.35
CA GLN A 139 5.63 8.54 -5.21
C GLN A 139 6.92 9.34 -5.35
N LYS A 140 7.30 10.07 -4.31
CA LYS A 140 8.56 10.82 -4.24
C LYS A 140 9.29 10.48 -2.94
N GLY A 141 10.27 9.59 -3.04
CA GLY A 141 10.91 9.01 -1.87
C GLY A 141 9.89 8.25 -1.01
N ASN A 142 9.74 8.63 0.24
CA ASN A 142 8.77 8.06 1.17
C ASN A 142 7.39 8.77 1.18
N ARG A 143 7.19 9.79 0.35
CA ARG A 143 5.91 10.50 0.22
C ARG A 143 5.08 9.93 -0.93
N LEU A 144 3.79 9.78 -0.69
CA LEU A 144 2.80 9.30 -1.64
C LEU A 144 1.77 10.40 -1.90
N PHE A 145 1.27 10.46 -3.14
CA PHE A 145 0.25 11.41 -3.56
C PHE A 145 -0.72 10.68 -4.48
N GLY A 146 -1.99 11.00 -4.35
CA GLY A 146 -3.01 10.36 -5.14
C GLY A 146 -4.39 10.92 -4.88
N TRP A 147 -5.39 10.09 -5.12
CA TRP A 147 -6.80 10.47 -5.05
C TRP A 147 -7.60 9.36 -4.39
N TYR A 148 -8.44 9.73 -3.47
CA TYR A 148 -9.51 8.91 -2.93
C TYR A 148 -10.74 9.18 -3.78
N LEU A 149 -11.29 8.15 -4.40
CA LEU A 149 -12.40 8.29 -5.33
C LEU A 149 -13.72 8.08 -4.58
N TYR A 150 -14.47 9.15 -4.40
CA TYR A 150 -15.73 9.14 -3.67
C TYR A 150 -16.91 9.38 -4.63
N GLY A 151 -17.80 8.38 -4.72
CA GLY A 151 -18.91 8.45 -5.65
C GLY A 151 -18.51 8.50 -7.13
N GLN A 152 -19.40 8.99 -7.98
CA GLN A 152 -19.20 8.94 -9.43
C GLN A 152 -18.31 10.06 -9.98
N ASN A 153 -18.19 11.20 -9.29
CA ASN A 153 -17.53 12.39 -9.83
C ASN A 153 -16.69 13.16 -8.79
N MET A 154 -16.47 12.60 -7.61
CA MET A 154 -15.72 13.28 -6.56
C MET A 154 -14.40 12.56 -6.31
N SER A 155 -13.31 13.30 -6.32
CA SER A 155 -12.00 12.81 -5.96
C SER A 155 -11.39 13.73 -4.89
N LEU A 156 -11.01 13.16 -3.76
CA LEU A 156 -10.36 13.89 -2.68
C LEU A 156 -8.86 13.68 -2.75
N PRO A 157 -8.04 14.73 -2.64
CA PRO A 157 -6.59 14.59 -2.66
C PRO A 157 -6.13 13.75 -1.47
N LEU A 158 -5.26 12.79 -1.77
CA LEU A 158 -4.71 11.82 -0.85
C LEU A 158 -3.21 12.07 -0.73
N GLU A 159 -2.75 12.32 0.47
CA GLU A 159 -1.33 12.36 0.78
C GLU A 159 -0.94 11.22 1.70
N GLY A 160 0.29 10.73 1.55
CA GLY A 160 0.74 9.63 2.38
C GLY A 160 2.24 9.61 2.59
N ARG A 161 2.60 8.75 3.53
CA ARG A 161 3.99 8.51 3.92
C ARG A 161 4.25 7.04 4.13
N ILE A 162 5.45 6.62 3.76
CA ILE A 162 6.00 5.30 4.04
C ILE A 162 6.97 5.45 5.20
N ASP A 163 6.76 4.67 6.25
CA ASP A 163 7.65 4.60 7.41
C ASP A 163 7.95 3.12 7.72
N GLY A 164 9.13 2.67 7.33
CA GLY A 164 9.49 1.26 7.36
C GLY A 164 8.52 0.42 6.52
N ALA A 165 7.81 -0.51 7.17
CA ALA A 165 6.81 -1.37 6.53
C ALA A 165 5.39 -0.77 6.55
N THR A 166 5.20 0.39 7.14
CA THR A 166 3.90 0.99 7.32
C THR A 166 3.67 2.10 6.31
N VAL A 167 2.53 2.06 5.64
CA VAL A 167 2.02 3.12 4.78
C VAL A 167 0.88 3.79 5.52
N THR A 168 0.95 5.11 5.60
CA THR A 168 -0.14 5.94 6.10
C THR A 168 -0.59 6.87 4.98
N LEU A 169 -1.87 6.82 4.64
CA LEU A 169 -2.51 7.70 3.67
C LEU A 169 -3.56 8.53 4.41
N SER A 170 -3.62 9.81 4.12
CA SER A 170 -4.54 10.75 4.79
C SER A 170 -5.19 11.69 3.80
N ILE A 171 -6.42 12.09 4.10
CA ILE A 171 -7.14 13.17 3.43
C ILE A 171 -7.21 14.31 4.43
N PHE A 172 -6.57 15.42 4.12
CA PHE A 172 -6.52 16.58 4.99
C PHE A 172 -7.70 17.51 4.73
N PHE A 173 -8.08 18.27 5.75
CA PHE A 173 -9.10 19.32 5.62
C PHE A 173 -8.58 20.57 4.92
N ASN A 174 -7.30 20.89 5.11
CA ASN A 174 -6.71 22.12 4.57
C ASN A 174 -6.91 22.21 3.06
N ASP A 175 -7.51 23.31 2.62
CA ASP A 175 -7.83 23.59 1.23
C ASP A 175 -8.74 22.55 0.54
N ASN A 176 -9.44 21.73 1.34
CA ASN A 176 -10.30 20.66 0.84
C ASN A 176 -11.76 20.86 1.28
N ALA A 177 -12.43 21.80 0.63
CA ALA A 177 -13.83 22.13 0.92
C ALA A 177 -14.78 20.93 0.81
N GLU A 178 -14.48 19.98 -0.07
CA GLU A 178 -15.28 18.76 -0.27
C GLU A 178 -15.15 17.80 0.93
N ALA A 179 -13.93 17.59 1.43
CA ALA A 179 -13.70 16.76 2.62
C ALA A 179 -14.37 17.39 3.87
N ILE A 180 -14.33 18.71 3.99
CA ILE A 180 -15.02 19.44 5.05
C ILE A 180 -16.53 19.25 4.91
N ALA A 181 -17.09 19.51 3.74
CA ALA A 181 -18.54 19.41 3.49
C ALA A 181 -19.05 18.00 3.77
N ASP A 182 -18.32 16.97 3.36
CA ASP A 182 -18.67 15.57 3.63
C ASP A 182 -18.63 15.28 5.14
N SER A 183 -17.55 15.70 5.82
CA SER A 183 -17.35 15.47 7.25
C SER A 183 -18.40 16.13 8.16
N ILE A 184 -19.02 17.24 7.71
CA ILE A 184 -20.04 17.95 8.48
C ILE A 184 -21.46 17.79 7.93
N SER A 185 -21.63 17.05 6.84
CA SER A 185 -22.94 16.86 6.17
C SER A 185 -24.03 16.33 7.11
N TYR A 186 -23.66 15.43 8.03
CA TYR A 186 -24.55 14.86 9.02
C TYR A 186 -25.08 15.88 10.06
N LEU A 187 -24.36 16.97 10.31
CA LEU A 187 -24.78 17.97 11.28
C LEU A 187 -26.14 18.60 10.93
N LYS A 188 -26.45 18.66 9.64
CA LYS A 188 -27.76 19.10 9.16
C LYS A 188 -28.91 18.19 9.63
N ALA A 189 -28.66 16.89 9.69
CA ALA A 189 -29.61 15.91 10.18
C ALA A 189 -29.90 16.04 11.70
N TYR A 190 -28.97 16.64 12.43
CA TYR A 190 -29.11 16.93 13.87
C TYR A 190 -29.61 18.34 14.15
N ASN A 191 -30.13 19.06 13.12
CA ASN A 191 -30.65 20.41 13.24
C ASN A 191 -29.67 21.43 13.81
N VAL A 192 -28.37 21.26 13.58
CA VAL A 192 -27.36 22.26 13.93
C VAL A 192 -27.61 23.51 13.07
N PRO A 193 -27.64 24.73 13.67
CA PRO A 193 -27.83 25.95 12.92
C PRO A 193 -26.80 26.14 11.80
N LYS A 194 -27.22 26.71 10.66
CA LYS A 194 -26.36 26.89 9.48
C LYS A 194 -25.09 27.69 9.82
N GLU A 195 -25.23 28.72 10.61
CA GLU A 195 -24.14 29.61 11.04
C GLU A 195 -23.08 28.85 11.85
N GLU A 196 -23.53 27.91 12.71
CA GLU A 196 -22.62 27.05 13.48
C GLU A 196 -21.94 26.01 12.60
N ILE A 197 -22.62 25.49 11.57
CA ILE A 197 -22.01 24.59 10.58
C ILE A 197 -20.89 25.30 9.82
N GLU A 198 -21.11 26.57 9.41
CA GLU A 198 -20.11 27.39 8.72
C GLU A 198 -18.88 27.65 9.62
N LYS A 199 -19.11 27.94 10.90
CA LYS A 199 -18.04 28.10 11.89
C LYS A 199 -17.22 26.82 12.10
N ILE A 200 -17.89 25.67 12.19
CA ILE A 200 -17.23 24.38 12.29
C ILE A 200 -16.38 24.11 11.03
N ALA A 201 -16.92 24.42 9.85
CA ALA A 201 -16.19 24.27 8.59
C ALA A 201 -14.90 25.11 8.57
N GLU A 202 -14.95 26.35 9.04
CA GLU A 202 -13.78 27.21 9.14
C GLU A 202 -12.74 26.68 10.13
N GLN A 203 -13.18 26.17 11.28
CA GLN A 203 -12.28 25.53 12.24
C GLN A 203 -11.58 24.31 11.67
N LEU A 204 -12.29 23.45 10.92
CA LEU A 204 -11.71 22.30 10.25
C LEU A 204 -10.70 22.70 9.16
N ALA A 205 -11.03 23.71 8.35
CA ALA A 205 -10.14 24.22 7.30
C ALA A 205 -8.80 24.70 7.86
N ASN A 206 -8.80 25.24 9.07
CA ASN A 206 -7.62 25.79 9.74
C ASN A 206 -6.94 24.83 10.71
N SER A 207 -7.49 23.63 10.94
CA SER A 207 -6.99 22.73 11.99
C SER A 207 -5.66 22.06 11.66
N GLY A 208 -5.35 21.84 10.38
CA GLY A 208 -4.25 20.99 9.96
C GLY A 208 -4.49 19.49 10.16
N ASP A 209 -5.69 19.12 10.62
CA ASP A 209 -6.08 17.75 10.85
C ASP A 209 -6.56 17.07 9.55
N TYR A 210 -6.84 15.79 9.62
CA TYR A 210 -7.29 14.99 8.50
C TYR A 210 -8.69 14.41 8.75
N ALA A 211 -9.50 14.40 7.68
CA ALA A 211 -10.85 13.85 7.68
C ALA A 211 -10.84 12.33 7.88
N MET A 212 -9.87 11.68 7.28
CA MET A 212 -9.72 10.23 7.36
C MET A 212 -8.26 9.80 7.21
N GLN A 213 -7.94 8.64 7.76
CA GLN A 213 -6.62 8.04 7.67
C GLN A 213 -6.74 6.54 7.39
N LEU A 214 -5.99 6.08 6.40
CA LEU A 214 -5.76 4.67 6.10
C LEU A 214 -4.32 4.33 6.46
N GLN A 215 -4.14 3.32 7.29
CA GLN A 215 -2.84 2.78 7.64
C GLN A 215 -2.80 1.30 7.29
N PHE A 216 -1.80 0.87 6.53
CA PHE A 216 -1.62 -0.54 6.21
C PHE A 216 -0.14 -0.92 6.21
N SER A 217 0.11 -2.22 6.43
CA SER A 217 1.46 -2.76 6.42
C SER A 217 1.80 -3.37 5.08
N ILE A 218 2.94 -2.96 4.53
CA ILE A 218 3.50 -3.58 3.33
C ILE A 218 3.95 -4.99 3.73
N THR A 219 3.29 -5.99 3.19
CA THR A 219 3.63 -7.39 3.37
C THR A 219 4.41 -7.91 2.15
N ASN A 220 4.79 -9.19 2.19
CA ASN A 220 5.41 -9.85 1.04
C ASN A 220 4.46 -10.03 -0.17
N SER A 221 3.19 -9.64 -0.03
CA SER A 221 2.23 -9.61 -1.12
C SER A 221 2.04 -8.16 -1.59
N PRO A 222 2.48 -7.79 -2.80
CA PRO A 222 2.28 -6.43 -3.32
C PRO A 222 0.83 -6.14 -3.75
N GLU A 223 -0.02 -7.16 -3.78
CA GLU A 223 -1.39 -7.06 -4.31
C GLU A 223 -2.46 -6.90 -3.24
N GLN A 224 -2.15 -7.32 -2.00
CA GLN A 224 -3.11 -7.26 -0.91
C GLN A 224 -2.43 -6.95 0.42
N PHE A 225 -2.94 -5.96 1.13
CA PHE A 225 -2.45 -5.51 2.43
C PHE A 225 -3.56 -5.53 3.46
N ALA A 226 -3.23 -5.93 4.69
CA ALA A 226 -4.09 -5.72 5.85
C ALA A 226 -3.82 -4.34 6.42
N GLY A 227 -4.86 -3.65 6.84
CA GLY A 227 -4.74 -2.30 7.35
C GLY A 227 -5.87 -1.89 8.29
N GLN A 228 -5.81 -0.65 8.72
CA GLN A 228 -6.82 0.00 9.54
C GLN A 228 -7.22 1.32 8.92
N PHE A 229 -8.49 1.57 8.94
CA PHE A 229 -9.09 2.81 8.47
C PHE A 229 -9.76 3.53 9.63
N ARG A 230 -9.63 4.86 9.67
CA ARG A 230 -10.20 5.70 10.73
C ARG A 230 -10.77 6.96 10.13
N PHE A 231 -11.91 7.37 10.66
CA PHE A 231 -12.47 8.70 10.43
C PHE A 231 -12.12 9.62 11.59
N LEU A 232 -12.25 10.90 11.38
CA LEU A 232 -12.15 11.88 12.44
C LEU A 232 -13.47 11.94 13.23
N ASP A 233 -13.38 11.84 14.56
CA ASP A 233 -14.48 12.09 15.48
C ASP A 233 -14.43 13.55 15.94
N LEU A 234 -15.54 14.26 15.75
CA LEU A 234 -15.73 15.64 16.22
C LEU A 234 -16.50 15.64 17.52
N TYR A 235 -16.01 16.35 18.52
CA TYR A 235 -16.70 16.58 19.78
C TYR A 235 -17.07 18.06 19.89
N LEU A 236 -18.37 18.31 19.98
CA LEU A 236 -18.93 19.67 20.08
C LEU A 236 -19.41 19.91 21.51
N ASN A 237 -19.30 21.14 21.98
CA ASN A 237 -19.95 21.59 23.21
C ASN A 237 -21.42 22.00 22.95
N ASP A 238 -22.12 22.46 23.99
CA ASP A 238 -23.52 22.88 23.88
C ASP A 238 -23.71 24.18 23.04
N ARG A 239 -22.62 24.84 22.65
CA ARG A 239 -22.59 26.02 21.77
C ARG A 239 -22.08 25.68 20.37
N TYR A 240 -21.98 24.37 20.05
CA TYR A 240 -21.45 23.86 18.80
C TYR A 240 -19.97 24.22 18.51
N ASP A 241 -19.17 24.66 19.51
CA ASP A 241 -17.75 24.83 19.30
C ASP A 241 -17.06 23.45 19.25
N VAL A 242 -16.12 23.30 18.33
CA VAL A 242 -15.28 22.10 18.26
C VAL A 242 -14.31 22.12 19.44
N VAL A 243 -14.56 21.29 20.46
CA VAL A 243 -13.74 21.22 21.67
C VAL A 243 -12.68 20.14 21.60
N LYS A 244 -12.85 19.17 20.70
CA LYS A 244 -11.90 18.07 20.51
C LYS A 244 -12.10 17.45 19.14
N MET A 245 -10.99 17.10 18.52
CA MET A 245 -10.91 16.25 17.32
C MET A 245 -9.99 15.09 17.62
N THR A 246 -10.39 13.88 17.32
CA THR A 246 -9.56 12.68 17.47
C THR A 246 -9.85 11.71 16.34
N LEU A 247 -8.85 10.91 15.98
CA LEU A 247 -9.14 9.73 15.16
C LEU A 247 -10.04 8.76 15.93
N GLY A 248 -11.12 8.38 15.31
CA GLY A 248 -12.08 7.41 15.81
C GLY A 248 -11.49 6.01 15.94
N GLN A 249 -12.34 5.08 16.35
CA GLN A 249 -11.92 3.68 16.48
C GLN A 249 -11.45 3.13 15.14
N PRO A 250 -10.36 2.35 15.12
CA PRO A 250 -9.88 1.74 13.90
C PRO A 250 -10.87 0.67 13.41
N MET A 251 -11.12 0.67 12.12
CA MET A 251 -11.83 -0.40 11.42
C MET A 251 -10.80 -1.23 10.64
N ASP A 252 -10.81 -2.53 10.85
CA ASP A 252 -9.96 -3.42 10.07
C ASP A 252 -10.41 -3.46 8.61
N VAL A 253 -9.45 -3.32 7.71
CA VAL A 253 -9.69 -3.25 6.27
C VAL A 253 -8.68 -4.09 5.51
N THR A 254 -9.07 -4.43 4.29
CA THR A 254 -8.15 -5.01 3.31
C THR A 254 -7.96 -4.03 2.16
N VAL A 255 -6.71 -3.79 1.80
CA VAL A 255 -6.34 -2.98 0.63
C VAL A 255 -5.86 -3.93 -0.46
N LYS A 256 -6.50 -3.90 -1.62
CA LYS A 256 -6.13 -4.71 -2.78
C LYS A 256 -5.69 -3.81 -3.92
N LYS A 257 -4.59 -4.17 -4.58
CA LYS A 257 -4.21 -3.53 -5.83
C LYS A 257 -5.19 -3.99 -6.91
N ASN A 258 -5.69 -3.04 -7.68
CA ASN A 258 -6.59 -3.29 -8.80
C ASN A 258 -5.75 -3.14 -10.08
N ASP A 259 -5.43 -4.25 -10.72
CA ASP A 259 -4.64 -4.30 -11.96
C ASP A 259 -5.47 -3.93 -13.20
#